data_b2d57d89be1e513c9c542a1718219f84
#
_entry.id   b2d57d89be1e513c9c542a1718219f84
#
_cell.length_a   1.000
_cell.length_b   1.000
_cell.length_c   1.000
_cell.angle_alpha   90.00
_cell.angle_beta   90.00
_cell.angle_gamma   90.00
#
_symmetry.space_group_name_H-M   'P 1'
#
loop_
_entity.id
_entity.type
_entity.pdbx_description
1 polymer ?
#
loop_
_entity_poly.entity_id
_entity_poly.type
_entity_poly.pdbx_seq_one_letter_code
_entity_poly.pdbx_strand_id
1 'polypeptide(L)'
;MLKYRLSIPFIAFSFMASCQSASITEEPLESVLQENLEAPPPTTGEDVFAPDYWDDAELVWSDEFDGTELSQENWKFETGNNGWGNNELQNYQNEGNVEVSNGTLKIIAKKENVDGSMYTSARLNSKKEFTFGKIEIRAKIPEDKGKGIWPALWMLGNNINSVGWPACGEIDIMEYVSYSPNEVHFTIHSTANNHVKGTQITSGPVPLETIEEEFHTYGVLWTDKYMKFYIDTEDNIKLNFLRPNISNSDNWPFSKPFYFLMNIAIGGNWGGLEGVDDSIFPAVMEVDYVRVYQK
;
A
#
# COMPACT_ATOMS: atom_id res chain seq x y z
N MET A 1 -62.59 11.17 -15.46
CA MET A 1 -63.39 10.02 -15.91
C MET A 1 -62.36 9.00 -16.40
N LEU A 2 -62.17 7.81 -15.95
CA LEU A 2 -62.96 6.77 -15.35
C LEU A 2 -61.97 5.90 -14.49
N LYS A 3 -62.30 5.59 -13.25
CA LYS A 3 -61.59 4.66 -12.36
C LYS A 3 -61.93 3.22 -12.75
N TYR A 4 -60.97 2.32 -12.82
CA TYR A 4 -61.24 0.88 -12.65
C TYR A 4 -60.32 0.32 -11.54
N ARG A 5 -61.00 -0.13 -10.46
CA ARG A 5 -60.46 -1.04 -9.43
C ARG A 5 -60.72 -2.46 -9.94
N LEU A 6 -59.70 -3.31 -9.87
CA LEU A 6 -59.91 -4.76 -9.91
C LEU A 6 -59.43 -5.37 -8.58
N SER A 7 -60.39 -5.98 -7.90
CA SER A 7 -60.22 -6.83 -6.72
C SER A 7 -59.94 -8.25 -7.18
N ILE A 8 -58.96 -8.94 -6.57
CA ILE A 8 -58.73 -10.38 -6.75
C ILE A 8 -58.90 -11.06 -5.39
N PRO A 9 -59.62 -12.18 -5.28
CA PRO A 9 -60.00 -12.79 -4.02
C PRO A 9 -58.94 -13.74 -3.47
N PHE A 10 -58.89 -13.79 -2.13
CA PHE A 10 -58.19 -14.77 -1.32
C PHE A 10 -58.78 -16.18 -1.55
N ILE A 11 -57.94 -17.15 -1.84
CA ILE A 11 -58.25 -18.57 -1.72
C ILE A 11 -57.33 -19.14 -0.61
N ALA A 12 -57.95 -19.51 0.50
CA ALA A 12 -57.32 -20.26 1.56
C ALA A 12 -57.35 -21.75 1.21
N PHE A 13 -56.17 -22.38 1.17
CA PHE A 13 -56.07 -23.83 1.16
C PHE A 13 -55.49 -24.30 2.49
N SER A 14 -56.33 -25.00 3.23
CA SER A 14 -55.95 -25.73 4.44
C SER A 14 -55.44 -27.09 4.02
N PHE A 15 -54.20 -27.46 4.38
CA PHE A 15 -53.69 -28.81 4.31
C PHE A 15 -53.17 -29.22 5.69
N MET A 16 -53.93 -30.18 6.27
CA MET A 16 -53.41 -31.00 7.39
C MET A 16 -52.34 -31.93 6.85
N ALA A 17 -51.21 -31.96 7.52
CA ALA A 17 -50.19 -32.96 7.29
C ALA A 17 -49.64 -33.53 8.56
N SER A 18 -49.64 -34.82 8.59
CA SER A 18 -49.20 -35.82 9.50
C SER A 18 -47.78 -35.63 10.05
N CYS A 19 -47.65 -35.83 11.37
CA CYS A 19 -46.37 -35.99 12.04
C CYS A 19 -45.68 -37.28 11.60
N GLN A 20 -44.47 -37.17 11.08
CA GLN A 20 -43.47 -38.22 11.16
C GLN A 20 -42.17 -37.61 11.74
N SER A 21 -41.83 -38.14 12.92
CA SER A 21 -40.58 -37.84 13.63
C SER A 21 -39.41 -38.49 12.89
N ALA A 22 -38.57 -37.67 12.25
CA ALA A 22 -37.24 -38.06 11.84
C ALA A 22 -36.24 -37.45 12.85
N SER A 23 -35.53 -38.31 13.54
CA SER A 23 -34.41 -37.95 14.39
C SER A 23 -33.27 -37.43 13.53
N ILE A 24 -33.06 -36.13 13.56
CA ILE A 24 -31.86 -35.51 13.00
C ILE A 24 -30.81 -35.54 14.12
N THR A 25 -29.79 -36.35 13.93
CA THR A 25 -28.56 -36.26 14.73
C THR A 25 -27.91 -34.93 14.37
N GLU A 26 -27.93 -33.99 15.30
CA GLU A 26 -27.14 -32.76 15.23
C GLU A 26 -25.65 -33.18 15.30
N GLU A 27 -24.94 -33.10 14.17
CA GLU A 27 -23.49 -32.94 14.20
C GLU A 27 -23.18 -31.53 14.71
N PRO A 28 -22.23 -31.40 15.63
CA PRO A 28 -21.83 -30.06 16.09
C PRO A 28 -21.17 -29.32 14.91
N LEU A 29 -21.75 -28.19 14.55
CA LEU A 29 -21.09 -27.17 13.75
C LEU A 29 -19.78 -26.81 14.47
N GLU A 30 -18.67 -27.41 14.08
CA GLU A 30 -17.36 -26.84 14.34
C GLU A 30 -17.36 -25.43 13.70
N SER A 31 -17.52 -24.44 14.54
CA SER A 31 -17.22 -23.08 14.21
C SER A 31 -15.76 -23.06 13.77
N VAL A 32 -15.53 -22.87 12.49
CA VAL A 32 -14.24 -22.45 11.98
C VAL A 32 -14.01 -21.07 12.59
N LEU A 33 -13.41 -21.07 13.78
CA LEU A 33 -12.76 -19.91 14.35
C LEU A 33 -11.64 -19.58 13.37
N GLN A 34 -11.88 -18.63 12.49
CA GLN A 34 -10.81 -17.88 11.86
C GLN A 34 -10.00 -17.32 13.04
N GLU A 35 -8.87 -17.98 13.34
CA GLU A 35 -7.86 -17.40 14.19
C GLU A 35 -7.51 -16.04 13.57
N ASN A 36 -7.95 -14.99 14.22
CA ASN A 36 -7.36 -13.68 14.05
C ASN A 36 -5.89 -13.88 14.45
N LEU A 37 -5.01 -13.99 13.46
CA LEU A 37 -3.59 -13.88 13.64
C LEU A 37 -3.31 -12.44 14.07
N GLU A 38 -3.59 -12.14 15.34
CA GLU A 38 -2.97 -11.00 16.00
C GLU A 38 -1.47 -11.28 15.94
N ALA A 39 -0.71 -10.29 15.46
CA ALA A 39 0.73 -10.35 15.54
C ALA A 39 1.13 -10.74 16.97
N PRO A 40 2.13 -11.61 17.14
CA PRO A 40 2.59 -11.95 18.47
C PRO A 40 2.89 -10.67 19.24
N PRO A 41 2.46 -10.55 20.50
CA PRO A 41 2.83 -9.40 21.30
C PRO A 41 4.35 -9.33 21.34
N PRO A 42 4.94 -8.11 21.30
CA PRO A 42 6.38 -7.95 21.42
C PRO A 42 6.87 -8.70 22.65
N THR A 43 7.99 -9.38 22.50
CA THR A 43 8.59 -10.18 23.56
C THR A 43 8.73 -9.33 24.82
N THR A 44 8.09 -9.78 25.89
CA THR A 44 7.88 -9.06 27.12
C THR A 44 9.16 -8.49 27.68
N GLY A 45 9.25 -7.17 27.81
CA GLY A 45 10.20 -6.47 28.66
C GLY A 45 11.15 -5.50 27.99
N GLU A 46 11.23 -5.44 26.67
CA GLU A 46 12.09 -4.47 25.98
C GLU A 46 11.38 -3.10 25.84
N ASP A 47 12.13 -2.04 26.10
CA ASP A 47 11.66 -0.68 25.86
C ASP A 47 11.76 -0.36 24.36
N VAL A 48 10.65 -0.44 23.63
CA VAL A 48 10.58 -0.12 22.20
C VAL A 48 11.00 1.32 21.87
N PHE A 49 11.15 2.19 22.87
CA PHE A 49 11.64 3.56 22.72
C PHE A 49 13.14 3.70 22.99
N ALA A 50 13.81 2.62 23.42
CA ALA A 50 15.25 2.66 23.62
C ALA A 50 15.97 3.03 22.30
N PRO A 51 17.03 3.85 22.35
CA PRO A 51 17.76 4.25 21.14
C PRO A 51 18.35 3.06 20.36
N ASP A 52 18.71 2.00 21.06
CA ASP A 52 19.34 0.77 20.57
C ASP A 52 18.33 -0.36 20.31
N TYR A 53 17.03 -0.07 20.34
CA TYR A 53 15.96 -1.09 20.19
C TYR A 53 16.11 -1.92 18.90
N TRP A 54 16.57 -1.33 17.83
CA TRP A 54 16.70 -1.99 16.51
C TRP A 54 18.09 -2.56 16.22
N ASP A 55 19.09 -2.37 17.12
CA ASP A 55 20.48 -2.75 16.85
C ASP A 55 20.67 -4.26 16.65
N ASP A 56 19.88 -5.09 17.32
CA ASP A 56 19.89 -6.56 17.23
C ASP A 56 18.73 -7.14 16.42
N ALA A 57 18.01 -6.32 15.64
CA ALA A 57 16.97 -6.80 14.75
C ALA A 57 17.56 -7.64 13.62
N GLU A 58 16.97 -8.82 13.37
CA GLU A 58 17.43 -9.76 12.37
C GLU A 58 16.77 -9.51 11.01
N LEU A 59 17.53 -9.64 9.91
CA LEU A 59 16.98 -9.62 8.55
C LEU A 59 16.11 -10.86 8.34
N VAL A 60 14.78 -10.66 8.27
CA VAL A 60 13.81 -11.75 8.10
C VAL A 60 13.36 -11.95 6.67
N TRP A 61 13.49 -10.91 5.84
CA TRP A 61 13.18 -10.97 4.42
C TRP A 61 13.88 -9.85 3.66
N SER A 62 14.31 -10.17 2.43
CA SER A 62 14.77 -9.17 1.48
C SER A 62 14.52 -9.57 0.04
N ASP A 63 14.55 -8.60 -0.86
CA ASP A 63 14.80 -8.78 -2.29
C ASP A 63 15.87 -7.77 -2.70
N GLU A 64 17.02 -8.30 -3.13
CA GLU A 64 18.21 -7.52 -3.51
C GLU A 64 18.27 -7.31 -5.04
N PHE A 65 17.30 -7.80 -5.78
CA PHE A 65 17.18 -7.72 -7.24
C PHE A 65 18.44 -8.14 -8.01
N ASP A 66 19.21 -9.07 -7.45
CA ASP A 66 20.47 -9.58 -8.04
C ASP A 66 20.26 -10.46 -9.28
N GLY A 67 19.01 -10.79 -9.61
CA GLY A 67 18.64 -11.62 -10.74
C GLY A 67 18.62 -10.87 -12.09
N THR A 68 18.04 -11.51 -13.08
CA THR A 68 17.77 -10.94 -14.40
C THR A 68 16.26 -10.83 -14.70
N GLU A 69 15.42 -11.28 -13.77
CA GLU A 69 13.96 -11.28 -13.88
C GLU A 69 13.35 -10.98 -12.49
N LEU A 70 12.18 -10.37 -12.50
CA LEU A 70 11.42 -10.13 -11.27
C LEU A 70 11.01 -11.46 -10.61
N SER A 71 11.32 -11.62 -9.32
CA SER A 71 10.96 -12.80 -8.56
C SER A 71 9.44 -12.98 -8.47
N GLN A 72 8.91 -14.02 -9.13
CA GLN A 72 7.51 -14.38 -9.05
C GLN A 72 7.11 -14.98 -7.69
N GLU A 73 8.07 -15.32 -6.83
CA GLU A 73 7.81 -15.72 -5.44
C GLU A 73 7.56 -14.52 -4.55
N ASN A 74 8.26 -13.40 -4.81
CA ASN A 74 8.20 -12.20 -4.01
C ASN A 74 7.12 -11.23 -4.48
N TRP A 75 6.89 -11.11 -5.80
CA TRP A 75 6.08 -10.04 -6.38
C TRP A 75 4.95 -10.54 -7.27
N LYS A 76 3.92 -9.74 -7.38
CA LYS A 76 2.83 -9.85 -8.37
C LYS A 76 2.52 -8.48 -8.94
N PHE A 77 2.03 -8.45 -10.18
CA PHE A 77 1.57 -7.24 -10.83
C PHE A 77 0.10 -6.93 -10.48
N GLU A 78 -0.21 -5.66 -10.36
CA GLU A 78 -1.57 -5.14 -10.54
C GLU A 78 -1.63 -4.44 -11.91
N THR A 79 -2.71 -4.67 -12.66
CA THR A 79 -2.85 -4.19 -14.03
C THR A 79 -4.17 -3.46 -14.25
N GLY A 80 -4.20 -2.56 -15.24
CA GLY A 80 -5.40 -1.85 -15.66
C GLY A 80 -5.28 -0.33 -15.63
N ASN A 81 -6.35 0.34 -16.08
CA ASN A 81 -6.40 1.79 -16.33
C ASN A 81 -7.66 2.44 -15.73
N ASN A 82 -8.12 1.97 -14.59
CA ASN A 82 -9.35 2.45 -13.94
C ASN A 82 -9.17 3.76 -13.14
N GLY A 83 -8.02 4.45 -13.28
CA GLY A 83 -7.69 5.67 -12.56
C GLY A 83 -7.21 5.48 -11.12
N TRP A 84 -7.20 4.23 -10.63
CA TRP A 84 -6.62 3.79 -9.35
C TRP A 84 -7.03 4.63 -8.11
N GLY A 85 -8.25 5.19 -8.15
CA GLY A 85 -8.80 6.03 -7.08
C GLY A 85 -8.34 7.50 -7.12
N ASN A 86 -7.35 7.85 -7.95
CA ASN A 86 -6.72 9.16 -8.00
C ASN A 86 -6.84 9.84 -9.37
N ASN A 87 -7.67 9.33 -10.29
CA ASN A 87 -7.74 9.80 -11.69
C ASN A 87 -6.40 9.71 -12.42
N GLU A 88 -5.61 8.69 -12.11
CA GLU A 88 -4.33 8.41 -12.75
C GLU A 88 -4.52 8.04 -14.24
N LEU A 89 -3.56 8.38 -15.08
CA LEU A 89 -3.68 8.33 -16.54
C LEU A 89 -3.10 7.07 -17.18
N GLN A 90 -2.19 6.37 -16.49
CA GLN A 90 -1.52 5.19 -17.01
C GLN A 90 -2.40 3.95 -17.00
N ASN A 91 -2.06 3.05 -17.89
CA ASN A 91 -2.43 1.64 -17.80
C ASN A 91 -1.24 0.88 -17.19
N TYR A 92 -1.41 0.30 -16.00
CA TYR A 92 -0.40 -0.57 -15.41
C TYR A 92 -0.34 -1.90 -16.14
N GLN A 93 0.87 -2.31 -16.52
CA GLN A 93 1.15 -3.49 -17.31
C GLN A 93 1.94 -4.52 -16.50
N ASN A 94 1.87 -5.78 -16.92
CA ASN A 94 2.68 -6.88 -16.39
C ASN A 94 3.90 -7.22 -17.27
N GLU A 95 4.05 -6.53 -18.39
CA GLU A 95 5.15 -6.70 -19.34
C GLU A 95 5.63 -5.34 -19.84
N GLY A 96 6.94 -5.24 -20.10
CA GLY A 96 7.54 -4.07 -20.76
C GLY A 96 7.78 -2.85 -19.89
N ASN A 97 7.20 -2.78 -18.68
CA ASN A 97 7.36 -1.67 -17.74
C ASN A 97 8.18 -2.03 -16.49
N VAL A 98 8.75 -3.23 -16.47
CA VAL A 98 9.66 -3.71 -15.42
C VAL A 98 10.88 -4.35 -16.04
N GLU A 99 12.06 -4.08 -15.47
CA GLU A 99 13.32 -4.72 -15.80
C GLU A 99 14.09 -4.99 -14.51
N VAL A 100 14.72 -6.15 -14.40
CA VAL A 100 15.72 -6.43 -13.36
C VAL A 100 17.06 -6.61 -14.05
N SER A 101 17.98 -5.70 -13.79
CA SER A 101 19.31 -5.72 -14.39
C SER A 101 20.29 -4.89 -13.57
N ASN A 102 21.57 -5.29 -13.60
CA ASN A 102 22.65 -4.60 -12.91
C ASN A 102 22.42 -4.46 -11.38
N GLY A 103 21.74 -5.44 -10.76
CA GLY A 103 21.48 -5.44 -9.33
C GLY A 103 20.36 -4.47 -8.90
N THR A 104 19.50 -4.05 -9.82
CA THR A 104 18.36 -3.18 -9.48
C THR A 104 17.08 -3.62 -10.20
N LEU A 105 15.95 -3.42 -9.54
CA LEU A 105 14.64 -3.40 -10.17
C LEU A 105 14.41 -2.02 -10.78
N LYS A 106 13.97 -1.98 -12.04
CA LYS A 106 13.54 -0.76 -12.73
C LYS A 106 12.04 -0.80 -12.96
N ILE A 107 11.34 0.21 -12.48
CA ILE A 107 9.95 0.48 -12.84
C ILE A 107 9.96 1.61 -13.85
N ILE A 108 9.36 1.38 -15.02
CA ILE A 108 9.50 2.23 -16.20
C ILE A 108 8.12 2.79 -16.59
N ALA A 109 7.94 4.08 -16.41
CA ALA A 109 6.79 4.81 -16.93
C ALA A 109 7.08 5.22 -18.39
N LYS A 110 6.12 5.00 -19.29
CA LYS A 110 6.27 5.25 -20.72
C LYS A 110 5.11 6.05 -21.29
N LYS A 111 5.41 6.83 -22.34
CA LYS A 111 4.40 7.40 -23.21
C LYS A 111 4.14 6.44 -24.37
N GLU A 112 3.12 5.64 -24.25
CA GLU A 112 2.67 4.71 -25.29
C GLU A 112 1.17 4.43 -25.13
N ASN A 113 0.48 4.14 -26.24
CA ASN A 113 -0.97 3.93 -26.20
C ASN A 113 -1.28 2.44 -26.02
N VAL A 114 -1.88 2.09 -24.89
CA VAL A 114 -2.37 0.74 -24.60
C VAL A 114 -3.78 0.83 -24.02
N ASP A 115 -4.72 0.14 -24.63
CA ASP A 115 -6.13 0.07 -24.21
C ASP A 115 -6.79 1.45 -23.97
N GLY A 116 -6.41 2.45 -24.80
CA GLY A 116 -6.94 3.80 -24.72
C GLY A 116 -6.26 4.73 -23.73
N SER A 117 -5.33 4.23 -22.92
CA SER A 117 -4.43 5.07 -22.11
C SER A 117 -3.23 5.51 -22.93
N MET A 118 -2.83 6.77 -22.75
CA MET A 118 -1.68 7.35 -23.48
C MET A 118 -0.34 7.06 -22.80
N TYR A 119 -0.37 6.40 -21.65
CA TYR A 119 0.78 6.08 -20.83
C TYR A 119 0.67 4.67 -20.27
N THR A 120 1.82 4.04 -20.09
CA THR A 120 1.94 2.77 -19.36
C THR A 120 2.94 2.90 -18.22
N SER A 121 2.79 2.06 -17.21
CA SER A 121 3.71 1.94 -16.08
C SER A 121 3.56 0.55 -15.45
N ALA A 122 4.24 0.31 -14.34
CA ALA A 122 4.04 -0.90 -13.56
C ALA A 122 3.67 -0.56 -12.10
N ARG A 123 2.86 -1.46 -11.51
CA ARG A 123 2.53 -1.48 -10.09
C ARG A 123 2.73 -2.89 -9.58
N LEU A 124 3.64 -3.02 -8.62
CA LEU A 124 4.05 -4.28 -8.03
C LEU A 124 3.55 -4.38 -6.59
N ASN A 125 3.04 -5.55 -6.21
CA ASN A 125 2.71 -5.86 -4.83
C ASN A 125 3.58 -7.00 -4.34
N SER A 126 4.08 -6.92 -3.10
CA SER A 126 4.72 -8.08 -2.48
C SER A 126 3.70 -9.17 -2.19
N LYS A 127 4.15 -10.43 -2.30
CA LYS A 127 3.38 -11.61 -1.85
C LYS A 127 3.62 -11.90 -0.37
N LYS A 128 4.66 -11.31 0.21
CA LYS A 128 4.93 -11.36 1.64
C LYS A 128 4.27 -10.18 2.33
N GLU A 129 3.82 -10.43 3.54
CA GLU A 129 3.16 -9.46 4.39
C GLU A 129 3.89 -9.40 5.73
N PHE A 130 3.94 -8.21 6.33
CA PHE A 130 4.66 -7.99 7.59
C PHE A 130 3.80 -7.18 8.55
N THR A 131 3.97 -7.46 9.84
CA THR A 131 3.45 -6.63 10.91
C THR A 131 4.63 -6.23 11.78
N PHE A 132 4.87 -4.94 11.89
CA PHE A 132 6.03 -4.35 12.56
C PHE A 132 7.37 -4.71 11.88
N GLY A 133 8.39 -3.96 12.24
CA GLY A 133 9.75 -4.16 11.75
C GLY A 133 10.47 -2.85 11.46
N LYS A 134 11.78 -2.94 11.30
CA LYS A 134 12.57 -1.95 10.59
C LYS A 134 12.52 -2.32 9.11
N ILE A 135 11.99 -1.44 8.30
CA ILE A 135 11.80 -1.63 6.86
C ILE A 135 12.68 -0.62 6.15
N GLU A 136 13.43 -1.06 5.17
CA GLU A 136 14.29 -0.22 4.34
C GLU A 136 14.06 -0.52 2.86
N ILE A 137 13.85 0.53 2.08
CA ILE A 137 13.81 0.47 0.62
C ILE A 137 14.85 1.46 0.11
N ARG A 138 15.86 0.96 -0.61
CA ARG A 138 16.86 1.82 -1.23
C ARG A 138 16.51 2.01 -2.70
N ALA A 139 16.28 3.27 -3.06
CA ALA A 139 15.81 3.60 -4.40
C ALA A 139 16.36 4.94 -4.88
N LYS A 140 16.38 5.08 -6.22
CA LYS A 140 16.60 6.34 -6.92
C LYS A 140 15.38 6.62 -7.78
N ILE A 141 14.81 7.81 -7.66
CA ILE A 141 13.66 8.21 -8.46
C ILE A 141 14.09 8.69 -9.87
N PRO A 142 13.15 8.89 -10.82
CA PRO A 142 13.51 9.33 -12.17
C PRO A 142 14.29 10.64 -12.19
N GLU A 143 15.36 10.68 -13.00
CA GLU A 143 16.26 11.84 -13.15
C GLU A 143 15.63 13.02 -13.92
N ASP A 144 14.61 12.74 -14.73
CA ASP A 144 14.03 13.74 -15.61
C ASP A 144 13.19 14.76 -14.86
N LYS A 145 13.63 16.00 -14.87
CA LYS A 145 12.96 17.14 -14.25
C LYS A 145 11.83 17.65 -15.16
N GLY A 146 10.63 17.25 -14.87
CA GLY A 146 9.43 17.66 -15.58
C GLY A 146 8.21 17.47 -14.68
N LYS A 147 7.03 17.36 -15.28
CA LYS A 147 5.78 17.31 -14.53
C LYS A 147 5.02 16.05 -14.87
N GLY A 148 4.28 15.55 -13.89
CA GLY A 148 3.25 14.56 -14.15
C GLY A 148 3.58 13.12 -13.80
N ILE A 149 4.71 12.83 -13.11
CA ILE A 149 4.96 11.52 -12.52
C ILE A 149 4.89 11.57 -11.00
N TRP A 150 4.50 10.45 -10.42
CA TRP A 150 4.31 10.25 -9.00
C TRP A 150 4.80 8.84 -8.61
N PRO A 151 6.12 8.66 -8.44
CA PRO A 151 6.71 7.47 -7.86
C PRO A 151 6.31 7.30 -6.40
N ALA A 152 6.03 6.05 -5.99
CA ALA A 152 5.71 5.70 -4.62
C ALA A 152 6.28 4.34 -4.20
N LEU A 153 6.79 4.29 -2.96
CA LEU A 153 7.20 3.10 -2.23
C LEU A 153 6.36 3.07 -0.94
N TRP A 154 5.44 2.16 -0.83
CA TRP A 154 4.41 2.20 0.19
C TRP A 154 3.88 0.83 0.61
N MET A 155 3.03 0.80 1.61
CA MET A 155 2.40 -0.42 2.10
C MET A 155 0.92 -0.23 2.33
N LEU A 156 0.15 -1.31 2.14
CA LEU A 156 -1.29 -1.34 2.31
C LEU A 156 -1.71 -2.50 3.20
N GLY A 157 -2.68 -2.26 4.09
CA GLY A 157 -3.21 -3.30 4.97
C GLY A 157 -3.83 -4.47 4.19
N ASN A 158 -3.48 -5.70 4.53
CA ASN A 158 -3.88 -6.91 3.81
C ASN A 158 -5.39 -7.15 3.80
N ASN A 159 -6.12 -6.52 4.71
CA ASN A 159 -7.57 -6.61 4.82
C ASN A 159 -8.34 -5.63 3.93
N ILE A 160 -7.66 -4.97 2.96
CA ILE A 160 -8.26 -3.99 2.02
C ILE A 160 -9.54 -4.51 1.37
N ASN A 161 -9.56 -5.78 0.95
CA ASN A 161 -10.72 -6.39 0.29
C ASN A 161 -11.95 -6.55 1.20
N SER A 162 -11.77 -6.55 2.51
CA SER A 162 -12.85 -6.71 3.48
C SER A 162 -13.35 -5.40 4.08
N VAL A 163 -12.45 -4.44 4.31
CA VAL A 163 -12.79 -3.19 5.00
C VAL A 163 -12.70 -1.96 4.09
N GLY A 164 -12.03 -2.08 2.95
CA GLY A 164 -11.80 -0.97 2.02
C GLY A 164 -10.77 0.05 2.52
N TRP A 165 -10.41 0.96 1.63
CA TRP A 165 -9.59 2.13 1.95
C TRP A 165 -10.48 3.26 2.50
N PRO A 166 -10.07 4.04 3.51
CA PRO A 166 -8.79 4.02 4.22
C PRO A 166 -8.78 3.16 5.50
N ALA A 167 -9.80 2.34 5.74
CA ALA A 167 -9.93 1.53 6.96
C ALA A 167 -8.88 0.40 7.07
N CYS A 168 -8.34 -0.05 5.94
CA CYS A 168 -7.22 -1.01 5.92
C CYS A 168 -5.91 -0.41 6.43
N GLY A 169 -5.78 0.92 6.44
CA GLY A 169 -4.51 1.61 6.71
C GLY A 169 -3.57 1.63 5.51
N GLU A 170 -2.75 2.67 5.41
CA GLU A 170 -1.73 2.88 4.38
C GLU A 170 -0.51 3.54 5.01
N ILE A 171 0.68 3.12 4.60
CA ILE A 171 1.98 3.59 5.09
C ILE A 171 2.82 3.97 3.87
N ASP A 172 2.98 5.25 3.59
CA ASP A 172 3.73 5.76 2.46
C ASP A 172 5.16 6.05 2.91
N ILE A 173 6.06 5.10 2.59
CA ILE A 173 7.48 5.14 2.99
C ILE A 173 8.24 6.15 2.15
N MET A 174 7.83 6.39 0.93
CA MET A 174 8.36 7.43 0.05
C MET A 174 7.32 7.79 -1.00
N GLU A 175 7.01 9.05 -1.12
CA GLU A 175 6.27 9.61 -2.24
C GLU A 175 6.99 10.83 -2.80
N TYR A 176 6.98 10.95 -4.12
CA TYR A 176 7.54 12.07 -4.85
C TYR A 176 6.59 12.53 -5.95
N VAL A 177 6.54 13.82 -6.21
CA VAL A 177 5.81 14.39 -7.35
C VAL A 177 6.72 15.31 -8.15
N SER A 178 6.87 15.03 -9.43
CA SER A 178 7.91 15.67 -10.27
C SER A 178 7.71 17.18 -10.53
N TYR A 179 6.54 17.73 -10.26
CA TYR A 179 6.35 19.19 -10.31
C TYR A 179 6.94 19.92 -9.09
N SER A 180 7.29 19.21 -8.02
CA SER A 180 7.96 19.72 -6.81
C SER A 180 9.28 18.99 -6.62
N PRO A 181 10.31 19.28 -7.45
CA PRO A 181 11.58 18.55 -7.42
C PRO A 181 12.35 18.79 -6.14
N ASN A 182 13.31 17.89 -5.83
CA ASN A 182 14.16 17.91 -4.64
C ASN A 182 13.40 17.82 -3.31
N GLU A 183 12.19 17.24 -3.32
CA GLU A 183 11.37 17.05 -2.12
C GLU A 183 10.77 15.64 -2.08
N VAL A 184 10.71 15.06 -0.89
CA VAL A 184 10.08 13.76 -0.64
C VAL A 184 9.03 13.88 0.46
N HIS A 185 8.01 13.04 0.42
CA HIS A 185 6.93 13.00 1.39
C HIS A 185 6.84 11.63 2.06
N PHE A 186 6.46 11.63 3.33
CA PHE A 186 6.10 10.47 4.12
C PHE A 186 4.70 10.68 4.64
N THR A 187 3.83 9.69 4.49
CA THR A 187 2.41 9.86 4.83
C THR A 187 1.85 8.60 5.48
N ILE A 188 0.81 8.76 6.28
CA ILE A 188 0.04 7.67 6.87
C ILE A 188 -1.45 7.99 6.68
N HIS A 189 -2.19 6.98 6.19
CA HIS A 189 -3.65 7.09 6.05
C HIS A 189 -4.38 6.06 6.91
N SER A 190 -5.47 6.52 7.51
CA SER A 190 -6.41 5.72 8.28
C SER A 190 -7.83 6.27 8.15
N THR A 191 -8.83 5.59 8.69
CA THR A 191 -10.20 6.12 8.70
C THR A 191 -10.29 7.50 9.32
N ALA A 192 -9.57 7.74 10.42
CA ALA A 192 -9.55 9.03 11.11
C ALA A 192 -8.76 10.09 10.35
N ASN A 193 -7.65 9.69 9.72
CA ASN A 193 -6.67 10.59 9.14
C ASN A 193 -6.37 10.18 7.69
N ASN A 194 -6.85 10.95 6.70
CA ASN A 194 -6.61 10.67 5.30
C ASN A 194 -6.74 11.92 4.42
N HIS A 195 -6.24 11.85 3.20
CA HIS A 195 -6.22 13.00 2.27
C HIS A 195 -7.62 13.46 1.84
N VAL A 196 -8.61 12.56 1.77
CA VAL A 196 -10.00 12.94 1.42
C VAL A 196 -10.60 13.88 2.46
N LYS A 197 -10.18 13.71 3.73
CA LYS A 197 -10.55 14.58 4.84
C LYS A 197 -9.59 15.77 5.04
N GLY A 198 -8.44 15.79 4.36
CA GLY A 198 -7.37 16.76 4.61
C GLY A 198 -6.72 16.60 5.99
N THR A 199 -6.73 15.38 6.54
CA THR A 199 -6.26 15.09 7.92
C THR A 199 -5.18 14.00 7.96
N GLN A 200 -4.60 13.60 6.83
CA GLN A 200 -3.52 12.63 6.77
C GLN A 200 -2.36 13.04 7.68
N ILE A 201 -1.71 12.07 8.27
CA ILE A 201 -0.47 12.30 9.03
C ILE A 201 0.67 12.33 8.03
N THR A 202 1.30 13.48 7.85
CA THR A 202 2.35 13.66 6.84
C THR A 202 3.52 14.48 7.38
N SER A 203 4.71 14.23 6.82
CA SER A 203 5.89 15.08 7.04
C SER A 203 5.74 16.46 6.40
N GLY A 204 4.82 16.61 5.43
CA GLY A 204 4.91 17.66 4.42
C GLY A 204 6.12 17.44 3.50
N PRO A 205 6.47 18.42 2.66
CA PRO A 205 7.64 18.34 1.81
C PRO A 205 8.92 18.33 2.64
N VAL A 206 9.76 17.33 2.44
CA VAL A 206 11.08 17.19 3.07
C VAL A 206 12.14 17.42 2.00
N PRO A 207 12.97 18.48 2.11
CA PRO A 207 14.04 18.73 1.15
C PRO A 207 15.05 17.58 1.08
N LEU A 208 15.34 17.13 -0.15
CA LEU A 208 16.35 16.12 -0.47
C LEU A 208 16.89 16.44 -1.87
N GLU A 209 17.89 17.29 -1.94
CA GLU A 209 18.40 17.89 -3.19
C GLU A 209 18.98 16.87 -4.18
N THR A 210 19.39 15.69 -3.70
CA THR A 210 19.98 14.62 -4.50
C THR A 210 18.99 13.50 -4.83
N ILE A 211 17.70 13.68 -4.55
CA ILE A 211 16.68 12.61 -4.69
C ILE A 211 16.60 12.06 -6.13
N GLU A 212 16.78 12.91 -7.14
CA GLU A 212 16.76 12.51 -8.56
C GLU A 212 18.14 12.00 -9.06
N GLU A 213 19.23 12.21 -8.29
CA GLU A 213 20.61 11.97 -8.72
C GLU A 213 21.22 10.74 -8.07
N GLU A 214 20.86 10.45 -6.81
CA GLU A 214 21.48 9.43 -5.99
C GLU A 214 20.48 8.41 -5.44
N PHE A 215 20.97 7.24 -5.05
CA PHE A 215 20.18 6.28 -4.30
C PHE A 215 20.12 6.70 -2.83
N HIS A 216 18.91 6.78 -2.30
CA HIS A 216 18.65 6.99 -0.88
C HIS A 216 17.95 5.79 -0.26
N THR A 217 18.17 5.57 1.01
CA THR A 217 17.42 4.60 1.80
C THR A 217 16.24 5.31 2.46
N TYR A 218 15.03 4.88 2.11
CA TYR A 218 13.79 5.33 2.74
C TYR A 218 13.38 4.25 3.74
N GLY A 219 13.31 4.61 5.00
CA GLY A 219 13.05 3.65 6.06
C GLY A 219 11.88 3.99 6.95
N VAL A 220 11.28 2.97 7.54
CA VAL A 220 10.32 3.10 8.63
C VAL A 220 10.64 2.14 9.76
N LEU A 221 10.74 2.68 10.97
CA LEU A 221 10.77 1.93 12.22
C LEU A 221 9.31 1.80 12.70
N TRP A 222 8.75 0.62 12.59
CA TRP A 222 7.34 0.38 12.86
C TRP A 222 7.17 -0.62 14.00
N THR A 223 6.56 -0.16 15.08
CA THR A 223 6.20 -0.96 16.27
C THR A 223 4.70 -0.85 16.57
N ASP A 224 4.24 -1.50 17.61
CA ASP A 224 2.88 -1.31 18.12
C ASP A 224 2.68 0.04 18.84
N LYS A 225 3.74 0.83 19.03
CA LYS A 225 3.73 2.12 19.72
C LYS A 225 3.98 3.32 18.84
N TYR A 226 4.70 3.14 17.73
CA TYR A 226 5.07 4.24 16.86
C TYR A 226 5.40 3.78 15.44
N MET A 227 5.41 4.75 14.53
CA MET A 227 6.06 4.71 13.22
C MET A 227 6.97 5.92 13.09
N LYS A 228 8.27 5.69 12.80
CA LYS A 228 9.26 6.73 12.56
C LYS A 228 9.84 6.54 11.18
N PHE A 229 9.70 7.53 10.33
CA PHE A 229 10.21 7.52 8.96
C PHE A 229 11.54 8.27 8.89
N TYR A 230 12.50 7.74 8.13
CA TYR A 230 13.83 8.31 8.02
C TYR A 230 14.39 8.22 6.60
N ILE A 231 15.45 8.97 6.34
CA ILE A 231 16.23 8.95 5.11
C ILE A 231 17.66 8.60 5.47
N ASP A 232 18.22 7.60 4.77
CA ASP A 232 19.58 7.09 4.82
C ASP A 232 19.99 6.47 6.16
N THR A 233 19.73 7.14 7.27
CA THR A 233 20.09 6.65 8.60
C THR A 233 18.93 6.78 9.58
N GLU A 234 18.82 5.85 10.52
CA GLU A 234 17.75 5.79 11.52
C GLU A 234 17.66 7.04 12.40
N ASP A 235 18.74 7.78 12.57
CA ASP A 235 18.76 9.05 13.31
C ASP A 235 18.17 10.22 12.52
N ASN A 236 18.08 10.09 11.19
CA ASN A 236 17.58 11.15 10.31
C ASN A 236 16.05 11.10 10.14
N ILE A 237 15.34 11.13 11.28
CA ILE A 237 13.87 11.05 11.34
C ILE A 237 13.21 12.25 10.67
N LYS A 238 12.26 11.98 9.77
CA LYS A 238 11.47 12.98 9.03
C LYS A 238 10.01 13.05 9.46
N LEU A 239 9.44 11.92 9.87
CA LEU A 239 8.09 11.85 10.44
C LEU A 239 8.11 10.91 11.64
N ASN A 240 7.52 11.34 12.76
CA ASN A 240 7.35 10.52 13.96
C ASN A 240 5.87 10.52 14.35
N PHE A 241 5.23 9.37 14.17
CA PHE A 241 3.84 9.17 14.54
C PHE A 241 3.72 8.20 15.70
N LEU A 242 3.29 8.71 16.85
CA LEU A 242 3.04 7.91 18.05
C LEU A 242 1.61 7.35 18.02
N ARG A 243 1.45 6.10 18.44
CA ARG A 243 0.14 5.51 18.63
C ARG A 243 -0.67 6.35 19.62
N PRO A 244 -1.90 6.77 19.27
CA PRO A 244 -2.75 7.51 20.20
C PRO A 244 -3.02 6.73 21.48
N ASN A 245 -3.03 7.41 22.63
CA ASN A 245 -3.36 6.79 23.93
C ASN A 245 -4.74 6.13 23.95
N ILE A 246 -5.71 6.72 23.23
CA ILE A 246 -7.01 6.13 22.95
C ILE A 246 -6.98 5.70 21.47
N SER A 247 -6.59 4.48 21.24
CA SER A 247 -6.46 3.91 19.89
C SER A 247 -7.57 2.90 19.59
N ASN A 248 -7.99 2.90 18.34
CA ASN A 248 -8.93 1.93 17.77
C ASN A 248 -8.60 1.72 16.29
N SER A 249 -9.35 0.89 15.59
CA SER A 249 -9.13 0.61 14.17
C SER A 249 -9.23 1.84 13.25
N ASP A 250 -9.92 2.91 13.68
CA ASP A 250 -10.08 4.10 12.86
C ASP A 250 -8.84 5.00 12.86
N ASN A 251 -8.11 5.05 13.98
CA ASN A 251 -6.93 5.92 14.13
C ASN A 251 -5.61 5.16 14.24
N TRP A 252 -5.64 3.83 14.43
CA TRP A 252 -4.48 2.95 14.47
C TRP A 252 -4.80 1.56 13.88
N PRO A 253 -4.98 1.43 12.56
CA PRO A 253 -5.18 0.14 11.88
C PRO A 253 -3.87 -0.65 11.68
N PHE A 254 -2.74 -0.19 12.21
CA PHE A 254 -1.38 -0.62 11.92
C PHE A 254 -0.85 -1.75 12.81
N SER A 255 -1.74 -2.52 13.44
CA SER A 255 -1.40 -3.74 14.19
C SER A 255 -1.82 -5.01 13.45
N LYS A 256 -1.76 -4.97 12.12
CA LYS A 256 -2.13 -6.04 11.19
C LYS A 256 -1.06 -6.18 10.12
N PRO A 257 -1.06 -7.27 9.34
CA PRO A 257 -0.13 -7.41 8.25
C PRO A 257 -0.38 -6.41 7.12
N PHE A 258 0.71 -5.89 6.57
CA PHE A 258 0.76 -5.02 5.40
C PHE A 258 1.67 -5.63 4.34
N TYR A 259 1.36 -5.39 3.08
CA TYR A 259 2.18 -5.76 1.94
C TYR A 259 2.74 -4.52 1.24
N PHE A 260 3.89 -4.66 0.60
CA PHE A 260 4.54 -3.58 -0.14
C PHE A 260 3.86 -3.33 -1.49
N LEU A 261 3.89 -2.06 -1.88
CA LEU A 261 3.58 -1.61 -3.23
C LEU A 261 4.69 -0.68 -3.73
N MET A 262 5.01 -0.82 -5.01
CA MET A 262 5.96 0.04 -5.71
C MET A 262 5.40 0.37 -7.09
N ASN A 263 5.33 1.64 -7.43
CA ASN A 263 4.81 2.08 -8.72
C ASN A 263 5.30 3.48 -9.12
N ILE A 264 5.11 3.82 -10.39
CA ILE A 264 5.08 5.21 -10.85
C ILE A 264 3.68 5.47 -11.39
N ALA A 265 2.91 6.31 -10.71
CA ALA A 265 1.67 6.86 -11.25
C ALA A 265 1.96 8.01 -12.22
N ILE A 266 1.05 8.26 -13.17
CA ILE A 266 1.18 9.34 -14.15
C ILE A 266 -0.07 10.19 -14.09
N GLY A 267 0.12 11.51 -13.96
CA GLY A 267 -1.00 12.43 -13.76
C GLY A 267 -1.67 12.25 -12.40
N GLY A 268 -2.98 12.12 -12.40
CA GLY A 268 -3.76 11.95 -11.18
C GLY A 268 -4.00 13.25 -10.41
N ASN A 269 -4.72 13.10 -9.29
CA ASN A 269 -5.16 14.24 -8.47
C ASN A 269 -4.00 15.01 -7.83
N TRP A 270 -2.86 14.36 -7.61
CA TRP A 270 -1.68 14.98 -7.03
C TRP A 270 -0.53 15.06 -8.03
N GLY A 271 -0.03 13.96 -8.58
CA GLY A 271 1.08 13.98 -9.54
C GLY A 271 0.81 14.85 -10.78
N GLY A 272 -0.46 15.00 -11.16
CA GLY A 272 -0.92 15.75 -12.32
C GLY A 272 -1.37 17.19 -12.06
N LEU A 273 -1.17 17.76 -10.87
CA LEU A 273 -1.65 19.10 -10.54
C LEU A 273 -1.17 20.19 -11.50
N GLU A 274 0.04 20.05 -12.04
CA GLU A 274 0.62 20.97 -13.02
C GLU A 274 0.64 20.41 -14.46
N GLY A 275 -0.13 19.34 -14.72
CA GLY A 275 -0.17 18.64 -16.01
C GLY A 275 0.90 17.56 -16.13
N VAL A 276 1.06 17.01 -17.34
CA VAL A 276 2.05 15.98 -17.66
C VAL A 276 2.92 16.47 -18.80
N ASP A 277 4.22 16.44 -18.61
CA ASP A 277 5.22 16.75 -19.63
C ASP A 277 5.63 15.46 -20.36
N ASP A 278 5.22 15.36 -21.60
CA ASP A 278 5.49 14.20 -22.44
C ASP A 278 6.98 13.95 -22.70
N SER A 279 7.82 14.95 -22.55
CA SER A 279 9.26 14.87 -22.86
C SER A 279 10.09 14.12 -21.81
N ILE A 280 9.51 13.86 -20.62
CA ILE A 280 10.21 13.15 -19.54
C ILE A 280 10.15 11.63 -19.66
N PHE A 281 9.42 11.10 -20.64
CA PHE A 281 9.30 9.66 -20.82
C PHE A 281 10.34 9.09 -21.78
N PRO A 282 10.91 7.91 -21.50
CA PRO A 282 10.61 7.03 -20.36
C PRO A 282 11.19 7.57 -19.05
N ALA A 283 10.40 7.52 -17.97
CA ALA A 283 10.86 7.84 -16.63
C ALA A 283 11.09 6.54 -15.84
N VAL A 284 12.23 6.42 -15.17
CA VAL A 284 12.68 5.17 -14.55
C VAL A 284 12.96 5.37 -13.06
N MET A 285 12.24 4.66 -12.20
CA MET A 285 12.59 4.49 -10.79
C MET A 285 13.41 3.21 -10.65
N GLU A 286 14.59 3.32 -10.02
CA GLU A 286 15.44 2.18 -9.72
C GLU A 286 15.34 1.83 -8.22
N VAL A 287 15.14 0.55 -7.91
CA VAL A 287 15.13 0.02 -6.55
C VAL A 287 16.28 -0.95 -6.41
N ASP A 288 17.20 -0.66 -5.48
CA ASP A 288 18.37 -1.46 -5.19
C ASP A 288 17.99 -2.67 -4.30
N TYR A 289 17.26 -2.40 -3.22
CA TYR A 289 16.73 -3.46 -2.36
C TYR A 289 15.46 -3.07 -1.61
N VAL A 290 14.77 -4.10 -1.14
CA VAL A 290 13.74 -4.02 -0.10
C VAL A 290 14.14 -4.98 1.02
N ARG A 291 14.27 -4.50 2.25
CA ARG A 291 14.70 -5.28 3.42
C ARG A 291 13.75 -5.10 4.59
N VAL A 292 13.48 -6.19 5.29
CA VAL A 292 12.66 -6.20 6.51
C VAL A 292 13.44 -6.87 7.63
N TYR A 293 13.62 -6.14 8.74
CA TYR A 293 14.25 -6.62 9.95
C TYR A 293 13.21 -6.69 11.07
N GLN A 294 13.25 -7.75 11.86
CA GLN A 294 12.35 -7.95 13.00
C GLN A 294 13.12 -8.44 14.22
N LYS A 295 12.50 -8.28 15.40
CA LYS A 295 12.98 -8.81 16.68
C LYS A 295 12.15 -10.00 17.13
#